data_5dd7d167f03ae76c9bff00d581d56a2f
#
_entry.id   5dd7d167f03ae76c9bff00d581d56a2f
#
_cell.length_a   1.000
_cell.length_b   1.000
_cell.length_c   1.000
_cell.angle_alpha   90.00
_cell.angle_beta   90.00
_cell.angle_gamma   90.00
#
_symmetry.space_group_name_H-M   'P 1'
#
loop_
_entity.id
_entity.type
_entity.pdbx_description
1 polymer ?
#
loop_
_entity_poly.entity_id
_entity_poly.type
_entity_poly.pdbx_seq_one_letter_code
_entity_poly.pdbx_strand_id
1 'polypeptide(L)'
;EAKRKEDESIDLIVTSIPFSNHYEYTPSYNDFGHTDNNRHFWAQMDFLTPELLRILRPGRLACIHVKDRILFGNVTGAGVPTVSPFHAEGIFHYLSHGFDYMGMVTVVTDVVRENNQTYRLGWSEQCKDGTKMGVGSPEYVLLFRKPQTDRTRGYADVPVEKDKTNYTRARWQIDAHAFWRSSGDRLLSAKELEGYGPDEMGQRFRDLSRSAIYNYAQHVAIGESLERKGKLPGTFMAIAPGSHAEDVWDDVVRMRTLNTDQVQKGREAHVCPLPFDIVDRLINRYSNKGELVYDPFAGLMTVPYRAILLGRRGGGSELSEDYFKDGLRYLD
;
A
#
# COMPACT_ATOMS: atom_id res chain seq x y z
N GLU A 1 -9.28 -19.03 8.86
CA GLU A 1 -9.87 -17.88 9.55
C GLU A 1 -10.96 -17.20 8.72
N ALA A 2 -10.74 -16.88 7.41
CA ALA A 2 -11.77 -16.25 6.58
C ALA A 2 -13.09 -17.06 6.55
N LYS A 3 -13.00 -18.38 6.47
CA LYS A 3 -14.18 -19.28 6.52
C LYS A 3 -15.01 -19.20 7.81
N ARG A 4 -14.41 -18.73 8.92
CA ARG A 4 -15.11 -18.58 10.22
C ARG A 4 -15.84 -17.25 10.35
N LYS A 5 -15.59 -16.31 9.44
CA LYS A 5 -16.29 -15.01 9.45
C LYS A 5 -17.65 -15.12 8.79
N GLU A 6 -18.59 -14.36 9.31
CA GLU A 6 -19.92 -14.24 8.73
C GLU A 6 -19.88 -13.58 7.35
N ASP A 7 -20.85 -13.92 6.51
CA ASP A 7 -21.05 -13.29 5.22
C ASP A 7 -21.21 -11.78 5.39
N GLU A 8 -20.63 -11.02 4.48
CA GLU A 8 -20.80 -9.56 4.40
C GLU A 8 -20.53 -8.81 5.72
N SER A 9 -19.61 -9.34 6.52
CA SER A 9 -19.26 -8.79 7.84
C SER A 9 -18.09 -7.79 7.80
N ILE A 10 -17.35 -7.72 6.67
CA ILE A 10 -16.15 -6.89 6.50
C ILE A 10 -16.48 -5.66 5.64
N ASP A 11 -16.08 -4.48 6.10
CA ASP A 11 -16.32 -3.22 5.41
C ASP A 11 -15.20 -2.85 4.42
N LEU A 12 -13.96 -3.24 4.70
CA LEU A 12 -12.81 -2.99 3.84
C LEU A 12 -11.77 -4.09 4.04
N ILE A 13 -11.23 -4.60 2.94
CA ILE A 13 -10.03 -5.45 2.97
C ILE A 13 -8.85 -4.61 2.48
N VAL A 14 -7.78 -4.59 3.27
CA VAL A 14 -6.47 -4.03 2.90
C VAL A 14 -5.42 -5.08 3.22
N THR A 15 -4.64 -5.49 2.26
CA THR A 15 -3.65 -6.54 2.46
C THR A 15 -2.48 -6.44 1.49
N SER A 16 -1.32 -6.88 1.93
CA SER A 16 -0.19 -7.21 1.07
C SER A 16 -0.10 -8.73 0.98
N ILE A 17 -0.49 -9.28 -0.15
CA ILE A 17 -0.41 -10.75 -0.33
C ILE A 17 1.05 -11.19 -0.46
N PRO A 18 1.40 -12.44 -0.09
CA PRO A 18 2.71 -13.01 -0.40
C PRO A 18 3.00 -12.94 -1.91
N PHE A 19 4.24 -12.64 -2.26
CA PHE A 19 4.64 -12.50 -3.68
C PHE A 19 5.10 -13.85 -4.24
N SER A 20 4.20 -14.86 -4.24
CA SER A 20 4.49 -16.23 -4.64
C SER A 20 5.67 -16.79 -3.81
N ASN A 21 6.58 -17.54 -4.40
CA ASN A 21 7.74 -18.14 -3.74
C ASN A 21 8.93 -17.16 -3.51
N HIS A 22 8.66 -15.88 -3.35
CA HIS A 22 9.73 -14.90 -3.12
C HIS A 22 10.26 -14.95 -1.67
N TYR A 23 9.36 -15.17 -0.72
CA TYR A 23 9.67 -15.31 0.70
C TYR A 23 8.85 -16.45 1.31
N GLU A 24 9.49 -17.25 2.14
CA GLU A 24 8.84 -18.19 3.06
C GLU A 24 8.77 -17.50 4.42
N TYR A 25 7.57 -17.43 4.99
CA TYR A 25 7.34 -16.75 6.26
C TYR A 25 7.33 -17.72 7.44
N THR A 26 6.99 -18.98 7.17
CA THR A 26 6.94 -20.04 8.18
C THR A 26 7.29 -21.38 7.55
N PRO A 27 7.73 -22.40 8.34
CA PRO A 27 7.94 -23.75 7.85
C PRO A 27 6.62 -24.52 7.59
N SER A 28 5.48 -23.88 7.68
CA SER A 28 4.17 -24.51 7.51
C SER A 28 3.82 -24.70 6.04
N TYR A 29 3.27 -25.86 5.68
CA TYR A 29 2.68 -26.09 4.36
C TYR A 29 1.48 -25.19 4.02
N ASN A 30 0.91 -24.50 5.03
CA ASN A 30 -0.14 -23.52 4.83
C ASN A 30 0.41 -22.12 4.50
N ASP A 31 1.72 -21.95 4.46
CA ASP A 31 2.36 -20.72 4.04
C ASP A 31 2.23 -20.58 2.51
N PHE A 32 1.61 -19.52 2.08
CA PHE A 32 1.46 -19.20 0.65
C PHE A 32 2.80 -18.90 -0.05
N GLY A 33 3.87 -18.66 0.71
CA GLY A 33 5.24 -18.58 0.21
C GLY A 33 5.81 -19.93 -0.25
N HIS A 34 5.27 -21.07 0.26
CA HIS A 34 5.66 -22.42 -0.13
C HIS A 34 5.01 -22.82 -1.45
N THR A 35 5.31 -22.11 -2.51
CA THR A 35 4.81 -22.38 -3.86
C THR A 35 5.95 -22.49 -4.85
N ASP A 36 5.83 -23.37 -5.84
CA ASP A 36 6.87 -23.58 -6.83
C ASP A 36 6.96 -22.43 -7.84
N ASN A 37 5.82 -21.79 -8.13
CA ASN A 37 5.67 -20.74 -9.11
C ASN A 37 4.35 -19.98 -8.95
N ASN A 38 4.14 -18.93 -9.74
CA ASN A 38 2.93 -18.12 -9.67
C ASN A 38 1.64 -18.93 -9.91
N ARG A 39 1.65 -19.87 -10.83
CA ARG A 39 0.48 -20.71 -11.10
C ARG A 39 0.05 -21.50 -9.86
N HIS A 40 1.02 -22.07 -9.14
CA HIS A 40 0.76 -22.78 -7.89
C HIS A 40 0.25 -21.81 -6.80
N PHE A 41 0.84 -20.62 -6.71
CA PHE A 41 0.38 -19.58 -5.80
C PHE A 41 -1.08 -19.19 -6.05
N TRP A 42 -1.44 -18.91 -7.31
CA TRP A 42 -2.82 -18.53 -7.64
C TRP A 42 -3.80 -19.68 -7.43
N ALA A 43 -3.39 -20.93 -7.64
CA ALA A 43 -4.19 -22.11 -7.32
C ALA A 43 -4.45 -22.26 -5.80
N GLN A 44 -3.52 -21.82 -4.94
CA GLN A 44 -3.79 -21.71 -3.50
C GLN A 44 -4.73 -20.53 -3.19
N MET A 45 -4.57 -19.40 -3.87
CA MET A 45 -5.46 -18.26 -3.73
C MET A 45 -6.90 -18.57 -4.16
N ASP A 46 -7.14 -19.56 -5.03
CA ASP A 46 -8.50 -20.04 -5.39
C ASP A 46 -9.31 -20.50 -4.17
N PHE A 47 -8.67 -20.89 -3.08
CA PHE A 47 -9.35 -21.23 -1.83
C PHE A 47 -9.65 -20.03 -0.94
N LEU A 48 -8.88 -18.95 -1.05
CA LEU A 48 -9.03 -17.75 -0.22
C LEU A 48 -9.88 -16.67 -0.90
N THR A 49 -9.66 -16.43 -2.17
CA THR A 49 -10.28 -15.31 -2.90
C THR A 49 -11.82 -15.36 -2.90
N PRO A 50 -12.48 -16.53 -3.10
CA PRO A 50 -13.93 -16.63 -2.94
C PRO A 50 -14.42 -16.29 -1.53
N GLU A 51 -13.65 -16.65 -0.50
CA GLU A 51 -13.99 -16.33 0.88
C GLU A 51 -13.85 -14.81 1.15
N LEU A 52 -12.87 -14.15 0.56
CA LEU A 52 -12.73 -12.69 0.63
C LEU A 52 -13.93 -12.00 -0.03
N LEU A 53 -14.39 -12.52 -1.18
CA LEU A 53 -15.61 -12.01 -1.83
C LEU A 53 -16.83 -12.23 -0.95
N ARG A 54 -16.97 -13.40 -0.32
CA ARG A 54 -18.10 -13.74 0.54
C ARG A 54 -18.21 -12.82 1.74
N ILE A 55 -17.11 -12.64 2.49
CA ILE A 55 -17.09 -11.87 3.75
C ILE A 55 -17.12 -10.37 3.54
N LEU A 56 -16.71 -9.86 2.39
CA LEU A 56 -16.77 -8.43 2.06
C LEU A 56 -18.22 -8.00 1.81
N ARG A 57 -18.62 -6.84 2.29
CA ARG A 57 -19.95 -6.28 2.03
C ARG A 57 -20.13 -5.88 0.58
N PRO A 58 -21.35 -6.01 0.02
CA PRO A 58 -21.64 -5.62 -1.36
C PRO A 58 -21.33 -4.13 -1.63
N GLY A 59 -20.63 -3.87 -2.72
CA GLY A 59 -20.19 -2.55 -3.13
C GLY A 59 -18.94 -2.04 -2.41
N ARG A 60 -18.35 -2.84 -1.51
CA ARG A 60 -17.13 -2.45 -0.77
C ARG A 60 -15.86 -2.98 -1.45
N LEU A 61 -14.72 -2.47 -1.00
CA LEU A 61 -13.44 -2.68 -1.69
C LEU A 61 -12.52 -3.67 -0.97
N ALA A 62 -11.77 -4.40 -1.80
CA ALA A 62 -10.55 -5.11 -1.43
C ALA A 62 -9.36 -4.42 -2.12
N CYS A 63 -8.42 -3.92 -1.33
CA CYS A 63 -7.21 -3.23 -1.78
C CYS A 63 -6.04 -4.19 -1.60
N ILE A 64 -5.49 -4.68 -2.69
CA ILE A 64 -4.49 -5.74 -2.71
C ILE A 64 -3.15 -5.15 -3.13
N HIS A 65 -2.22 -5.06 -2.19
CA HIS A 65 -0.85 -4.63 -2.47
C HIS A 65 -0.04 -5.78 -3.04
N VAL A 66 0.64 -5.53 -4.14
CA VAL A 66 1.49 -6.49 -4.87
C VAL A 66 2.72 -5.82 -5.45
N LYS A 67 3.72 -6.64 -5.79
CA LYS A 67 4.91 -6.21 -6.52
C LYS A 67 5.23 -7.20 -7.63
N ASP A 68 5.64 -6.70 -8.79
CA ASP A 68 6.17 -7.54 -9.86
C ASP A 68 7.51 -8.13 -9.45
N ARG A 69 7.82 -9.30 -9.96
CA ARG A 69 8.97 -10.09 -9.56
C ARG A 69 10.04 -10.09 -10.63
N ILE A 70 11.27 -9.86 -10.20
CA ILE A 70 12.43 -10.06 -11.05
C ILE A 70 12.75 -11.55 -11.09
N LEU A 71 12.83 -12.08 -12.29
CA LEU A 71 13.22 -13.46 -12.56
C LEU A 71 14.63 -13.47 -13.14
N PHE A 72 15.55 -14.17 -12.47
CA PHE A 72 16.93 -14.24 -12.91
C PHE A 72 17.07 -15.13 -14.14
N GLY A 73 17.90 -14.70 -15.08
CA GLY A 73 18.07 -15.37 -16.38
C GLY A 73 18.60 -16.81 -16.30
N ASN A 74 19.34 -17.15 -15.25
CA ASN A 74 19.78 -18.52 -14.99
C ASN A 74 18.65 -19.43 -14.50
N VAL A 75 17.62 -18.88 -13.88
CA VAL A 75 16.41 -19.62 -13.43
C VAL A 75 15.44 -19.82 -14.59
N THR A 76 15.24 -18.79 -15.41
CA THR A 76 14.30 -18.82 -16.53
C THR A 76 14.86 -19.44 -17.80
N GLY A 77 16.20 -19.57 -17.90
CA GLY A 77 16.88 -19.94 -19.13
C GLY A 77 16.97 -18.82 -20.18
N ALA A 78 16.45 -17.64 -19.89
CA ALA A 78 16.45 -16.49 -20.80
C ALA A 78 17.83 -15.83 -20.96
N GLY A 79 18.80 -16.16 -20.12
CA GLY A 79 20.15 -15.56 -20.11
C GLY A 79 20.21 -14.12 -19.59
N VAL A 80 19.06 -13.43 -19.50
CA VAL A 80 18.92 -12.08 -18.96
C VAL A 80 17.82 -12.04 -17.90
N PRO A 81 17.85 -11.11 -16.94
CA PRO A 81 16.76 -10.90 -16.01
C PRO A 81 15.50 -10.46 -16.77
N THR A 82 14.36 -11.02 -16.38
CA THR A 82 13.03 -10.65 -16.87
C THR A 82 12.13 -10.26 -15.72
N VAL A 83 10.94 -9.75 -16.00
CA VAL A 83 9.95 -9.40 -14.98
C VAL A 83 8.72 -10.27 -15.13
N SER A 84 8.29 -10.90 -14.05
CA SER A 84 7.00 -11.59 -13.98
C SER A 84 5.92 -10.54 -13.66
N PRO A 85 4.89 -10.36 -14.50
CA PRO A 85 3.84 -9.38 -14.30
C PRO A 85 2.82 -9.85 -13.26
N PHE A 86 3.26 -10.03 -12.02
CA PHE A 86 2.47 -10.60 -10.94
C PHE A 86 1.20 -9.78 -10.65
N HIS A 87 1.27 -8.45 -10.79
CA HIS A 87 0.10 -7.59 -10.65
C HIS A 87 -0.98 -7.89 -11.70
N ALA A 88 -0.58 -8.14 -12.95
CA ALA A 88 -1.52 -8.45 -14.03
C ALA A 88 -2.18 -9.82 -13.81
N GLU A 89 -1.40 -10.83 -13.37
CA GLU A 89 -1.95 -12.13 -12.98
C GLU A 89 -2.98 -11.99 -11.86
N GLY A 90 -2.69 -11.14 -10.84
CA GLY A 90 -3.61 -10.82 -9.77
C GLY A 90 -4.90 -10.17 -10.26
N ILE A 91 -4.82 -9.24 -11.21
CA ILE A 91 -6.01 -8.61 -11.80
C ILE A 91 -6.93 -9.68 -12.40
N PHE A 92 -6.40 -10.56 -13.24
CA PHE A 92 -7.22 -11.59 -13.87
C PHE A 92 -7.72 -12.65 -12.89
N HIS A 93 -6.93 -12.98 -11.87
CA HIS A 93 -7.35 -13.89 -10.80
C HIS A 93 -8.58 -13.37 -10.06
N TYR A 94 -8.54 -12.14 -9.54
CA TYR A 94 -9.68 -11.56 -8.81
C TYR A 94 -10.91 -11.33 -9.68
N LEU A 95 -10.72 -10.93 -10.94
CA LEU A 95 -11.80 -10.83 -11.92
C LEU A 95 -12.51 -12.18 -12.14
N SER A 96 -11.76 -13.27 -12.26
CA SER A 96 -12.32 -14.62 -12.47
C SER A 96 -13.12 -15.11 -11.26
N HIS A 97 -12.89 -14.54 -10.06
CA HIS A 97 -13.61 -14.83 -8.83
C HIS A 97 -14.78 -13.89 -8.55
N GLY A 98 -15.13 -13.02 -9.50
CA GLY A 98 -16.36 -12.21 -9.43
C GLY A 98 -16.20 -10.82 -8.80
N PHE A 99 -14.99 -10.36 -8.59
CA PHE A 99 -14.72 -8.96 -8.27
C PHE A 99 -14.81 -8.08 -9.51
N ASP A 100 -15.23 -6.83 -9.35
CA ASP A 100 -15.07 -5.78 -10.34
C ASP A 100 -13.72 -5.08 -10.16
N TYR A 101 -12.92 -4.92 -11.21
CA TYR A 101 -11.66 -4.21 -11.15
C TYR A 101 -11.88 -2.70 -11.28
N MET A 102 -11.44 -1.95 -10.28
CA MET A 102 -11.66 -0.50 -10.18
C MET A 102 -10.43 0.33 -10.59
N GLY A 103 -9.34 -0.31 -10.98
CA GLY A 103 -8.07 0.32 -11.30
C GLY A 103 -6.97 -0.05 -10.31
N MET A 104 -5.82 0.57 -10.47
CA MET A 104 -4.68 0.36 -9.57
C MET A 104 -3.97 1.66 -9.26
N VAL A 105 -3.30 1.69 -8.13
CA VAL A 105 -2.34 2.74 -7.78
C VAL A 105 -0.93 2.19 -7.98
N THR A 106 -0.10 2.94 -8.69
CA THR A 106 1.33 2.68 -8.79
C THR A 106 2.05 3.36 -7.64
N VAL A 107 2.73 2.59 -6.80
CA VAL A 107 3.58 3.11 -5.74
C VAL A 107 5.01 3.16 -6.27
N VAL A 108 5.52 4.38 -6.49
CA VAL A 108 6.86 4.59 -7.03
C VAL A 108 7.90 4.16 -6.01
N THR A 109 8.85 3.35 -6.44
CA THR A 109 9.98 2.92 -5.63
C THR A 109 11.26 3.60 -6.12
N ASP A 110 12.10 4.06 -5.19
CA ASP A 110 13.42 4.57 -5.53
C ASP A 110 14.39 3.41 -5.72
N VAL A 111 14.63 3.06 -6.98
CA VAL A 111 15.49 1.93 -7.35
C VAL A 111 16.94 2.07 -6.88
N VAL A 112 17.40 3.29 -6.60
CA VAL A 112 18.76 3.54 -6.08
C VAL A 112 18.82 3.28 -4.58
N ARG A 113 17.79 3.68 -3.85
CA ARG A 113 17.70 3.54 -2.39
C ARG A 113 17.32 2.14 -1.94
N GLU A 114 16.41 1.51 -2.64
CA GLU A 114 15.92 0.17 -2.29
C GLU A 114 16.90 -0.94 -2.62
N ASN A 115 17.98 -0.57 -3.27
CA ASN A 115 19.18 -1.39 -3.51
C ASN A 115 18.94 -2.83 -4.04
N ASN A 116 19.83 -3.27 -4.90
CA ASN A 116 20.16 -4.65 -5.29
C ASN A 116 19.05 -5.55 -5.86
N GLN A 117 17.82 -5.43 -5.46
CA GLN A 117 16.71 -6.22 -6.01
C GLN A 117 15.96 -5.46 -7.09
N THR A 118 16.45 -4.31 -7.46
CA THR A 118 15.88 -3.51 -8.51
C THR A 118 16.39 -3.94 -9.86
N TYR A 119 15.47 -4.04 -10.78
CA TYR A 119 15.72 -4.39 -12.16
C TYR A 119 16.38 -3.21 -12.88
N ARG A 120 17.68 -3.03 -12.66
CA ARG A 120 18.46 -1.98 -13.31
C ARG A 120 19.91 -2.44 -13.58
N LEU A 121 20.52 -1.82 -14.59
CA LEU A 121 21.93 -2.03 -14.88
C LEU A 121 22.82 -1.27 -13.91
N GLY A 122 23.90 -1.94 -13.48
CA GLY A 122 25.05 -1.27 -12.89
C GLY A 122 25.84 -0.49 -13.95
N TRP A 123 26.73 0.39 -13.52
CA TRP A 123 27.53 1.22 -14.43
C TRP A 123 28.29 0.41 -15.48
N SER A 124 29.00 -0.63 -15.06
CA SER A 124 29.81 -1.47 -15.97
C SER A 124 28.95 -2.23 -16.99
N GLU A 125 27.77 -2.67 -16.60
CA GLU A 125 26.83 -3.38 -17.48
C GLU A 125 26.20 -2.42 -18.50
N GLN A 126 25.83 -1.22 -18.04
CA GLN A 126 25.29 -0.16 -18.91
C GLN A 126 26.31 0.23 -20.00
N CYS A 127 27.62 0.23 -19.67
CA CYS A 127 28.67 0.49 -20.65
C CYS A 127 28.91 -0.64 -21.64
N LYS A 128 28.40 -1.85 -21.36
CA LYS A 128 28.52 -3.02 -22.28
C LYS A 128 27.28 -3.17 -23.15
N ASP A 129 26.11 -3.22 -22.52
CA ASP A 129 24.86 -3.41 -23.23
C ASP A 129 23.67 -2.89 -22.38
N GLY A 130 23.18 -1.71 -22.72
CA GLY A 130 22.04 -1.07 -22.06
C GLY A 130 20.70 -1.77 -22.27
N THR A 131 20.63 -2.75 -23.16
CA THR A 131 19.41 -3.52 -23.43
C THR A 131 19.24 -4.76 -22.57
N LYS A 132 20.27 -5.10 -21.77
CA LYS A 132 20.30 -6.33 -20.97
C LYS A 132 19.26 -6.36 -19.86
N MET A 133 18.81 -5.20 -19.38
CA MET A 133 17.84 -5.07 -18.30
C MET A 133 16.82 -3.96 -18.61
N GLY A 134 15.65 -4.08 -18.00
CA GLY A 134 14.61 -3.06 -18.08
C GLY A 134 14.76 -1.97 -17.02
N VAL A 135 13.64 -1.37 -16.69
CA VAL A 135 13.52 -0.34 -15.64
C VAL A 135 13.27 -0.98 -14.27
N GLY A 136 13.34 -0.19 -13.21
CA GLY A 136 12.97 -0.65 -11.87
C GLY A 136 11.51 -1.12 -11.80
N SER A 137 11.19 -1.96 -10.81
CA SER A 137 9.85 -2.48 -10.61
C SER A 137 9.15 -1.66 -9.51
N PRO A 138 8.07 -0.95 -9.83
CA PRO A 138 7.22 -0.30 -8.82
C PRO A 138 6.43 -1.34 -8.04
N GLU A 139 5.71 -0.87 -7.02
CA GLU A 139 4.67 -1.64 -6.34
C GLU A 139 3.30 -1.16 -6.80
N TYR A 140 2.30 -1.99 -6.59
CA TYR A 140 0.95 -1.70 -7.02
C TYR A 140 -0.04 -1.96 -5.89
N VAL A 141 -1.07 -1.13 -5.79
CA VAL A 141 -2.27 -1.41 -5.01
C VAL A 141 -3.40 -1.64 -6.01
N LEU A 142 -3.82 -2.88 -6.14
CA LEU A 142 -4.95 -3.27 -7.00
C LEU A 142 -6.25 -3.02 -6.24
N LEU A 143 -7.19 -2.34 -6.88
CA LEU A 143 -8.49 -2.00 -6.28
C LEU A 143 -9.57 -2.88 -6.88
N PHE A 144 -10.18 -3.71 -6.05
CA PHE A 144 -11.27 -4.59 -6.42
C PHE A 144 -12.53 -4.26 -5.63
N ARG A 145 -13.67 -4.33 -6.29
CA ARG A 145 -14.97 -4.07 -5.67
C ARG A 145 -15.82 -5.33 -5.69
N LYS A 146 -16.38 -5.72 -4.55
CA LYS A 146 -17.49 -6.67 -4.58
C LYS A 146 -18.68 -5.98 -5.23
N PRO A 147 -19.34 -6.60 -6.21
CA PRO A 147 -20.55 -6.04 -6.78
C PRO A 147 -21.59 -5.67 -5.71
N GLN A 148 -22.24 -4.53 -5.84
CA GLN A 148 -23.40 -4.18 -5.02
C GLN A 148 -24.59 -5.06 -5.38
N THR A 149 -25.53 -5.24 -4.45
CA THR A 149 -26.71 -6.08 -4.65
C THR A 149 -27.60 -5.55 -5.78
N ASP A 150 -27.85 -4.26 -5.79
CA ASP A 150 -28.61 -3.59 -6.85
C ASP A 150 -27.64 -2.98 -7.89
N ARG A 151 -27.38 -3.70 -8.97
CA ARG A 151 -26.51 -3.25 -10.07
C ARG A 151 -27.04 -2.05 -10.87
N THR A 152 -28.30 -1.64 -10.65
CA THR A 152 -28.85 -0.43 -11.29
C THR A 152 -28.41 0.84 -10.58
N ARG A 153 -27.88 0.73 -9.37
CA ARG A 153 -27.33 1.83 -8.58
C ARG A 153 -25.81 1.80 -8.60
N GLY A 154 -25.17 2.96 -8.69
CA GLY A 154 -23.70 3.08 -8.64
C GLY A 154 -23.12 2.99 -7.23
N TYR A 155 -23.95 3.04 -6.18
CA TYR A 155 -23.50 3.08 -4.79
C TYR A 155 -23.40 1.68 -4.17
N ALA A 156 -22.56 1.56 -3.14
CA ALA A 156 -22.54 0.37 -2.29
C ALA A 156 -23.85 0.24 -1.51
N ASP A 157 -24.20 -0.98 -1.07
CA ASP A 157 -25.36 -1.22 -0.23
C ASP A 157 -25.27 -0.44 1.09
N VAL A 158 -24.04 -0.36 1.63
CA VAL A 158 -23.68 0.54 2.74
C VAL A 158 -22.54 1.44 2.26
N PRO A 159 -22.82 2.69 1.84
CA PRO A 159 -21.81 3.55 1.22
C PRO A 159 -20.80 4.13 2.21
N VAL A 160 -19.65 4.53 1.70
CA VAL A 160 -18.66 5.35 2.43
C VAL A 160 -19.05 6.82 2.23
N GLU A 161 -19.63 7.43 3.25
CA GLU A 161 -20.15 8.78 3.16
C GLU A 161 -19.30 9.78 3.94
N LYS A 162 -19.31 11.02 3.48
CA LYS A 162 -18.77 12.17 4.21
C LYS A 162 -19.94 13.09 4.57
N ASP A 163 -20.03 13.47 5.84
CA ASP A 163 -21.01 14.44 6.29
C ASP A 163 -20.71 15.82 5.69
N LYS A 164 -21.63 16.32 4.86
CA LYS A 164 -21.51 17.61 4.17
C LYS A 164 -21.34 18.80 5.12
N THR A 165 -21.81 18.69 6.37
CA THR A 165 -21.67 19.77 7.37
C THR A 165 -20.22 19.91 7.85
N ASN A 166 -19.47 18.80 7.85
CA ASN A 166 -18.10 18.72 8.34
C ASN A 166 -17.07 18.50 7.23
N TYR A 167 -17.52 18.15 6.02
CA TYR A 167 -16.68 17.91 4.86
C TYR A 167 -16.85 19.06 3.86
N THR A 168 -16.09 20.14 4.11
CA THR A 168 -16.16 21.38 3.32
C THR A 168 -15.64 21.16 1.88
N ARG A 169 -15.97 22.09 0.99
CA ARG A 169 -15.41 22.09 -0.38
C ARG A 169 -13.90 22.25 -0.37
N ALA A 170 -13.36 23.08 0.54
CA ALA A 170 -11.93 23.24 0.72
C ALA A 170 -11.26 21.90 1.08
N ARG A 171 -11.83 21.17 2.04
CA ARG A 171 -11.34 19.85 2.42
C ARG A 171 -11.40 18.86 1.27
N TRP A 172 -12.49 18.83 0.52
CA TRP A 172 -12.61 17.99 -0.68
C TRP A 172 -11.53 18.31 -1.73
N GLN A 173 -11.28 19.60 -2.00
CA GLN A 173 -10.22 19.98 -2.94
C GLN A 173 -8.83 19.51 -2.46
N ILE A 174 -8.57 19.61 -1.17
CA ILE A 174 -7.30 19.16 -0.58
C ILE A 174 -7.18 17.63 -0.66
N ASP A 175 -8.23 16.91 -0.33
CA ASP A 175 -8.27 15.46 -0.45
C ASP A 175 -8.03 14.98 -1.88
N ALA A 176 -8.63 15.67 -2.87
CA ALA A 176 -8.47 15.32 -4.27
C ALA A 176 -7.06 15.56 -4.83
N HIS A 177 -6.29 16.51 -4.25
CA HIS A 177 -5.03 16.95 -4.84
C HIS A 177 -3.81 16.77 -3.93
N ALA A 178 -4.00 16.88 -2.61
CA ALA A 178 -2.89 16.96 -1.68
C ALA A 178 -2.94 15.96 -0.52
N PHE A 179 -4.10 15.36 -0.24
CA PHE A 179 -4.28 14.42 0.88
C PHE A 179 -3.32 13.23 0.83
N TRP A 180 -2.95 12.80 -0.36
CA TRP A 180 -2.08 11.64 -0.59
C TRP A 180 -0.59 11.95 -0.38
N ARG A 181 -0.24 13.17 -0.02
CA ARG A 181 1.14 13.55 0.28
C ARG A 181 1.49 13.23 1.71
N SER A 182 2.41 12.33 1.91
CA SER A 182 3.04 12.09 3.22
C SER A 182 4.32 12.88 3.40
N SER A 183 4.89 13.35 2.37
CA SER A 183 5.93 14.37 2.23
C SER A 183 7.18 14.22 3.07
N GLY A 184 7.90 13.36 3.13
CA GLY A 184 9.24 13.30 3.70
C GLY A 184 10.23 12.72 2.72
N ASP A 185 9.72 12.25 1.59
CA ASP A 185 10.53 11.50 0.62
C ASP A 185 10.84 12.35 -0.62
N ARG A 186 11.52 13.46 -0.40
CA ARG A 186 11.97 14.35 -1.46
C ARG A 186 13.49 14.30 -1.63
N LEU A 187 13.95 14.66 -2.82
CA LEU A 187 15.37 14.86 -3.04
C LEU A 187 15.87 16.05 -2.21
N LEU A 188 17.05 15.88 -1.63
CA LEU A 188 17.76 16.97 -1.00
C LEU A 188 18.43 17.83 -2.05
N SER A 189 18.37 19.14 -1.88
CA SER A 189 19.11 20.08 -2.71
C SER A 189 20.61 19.98 -2.45
N ALA A 190 21.42 20.39 -3.41
CA ALA A 190 22.88 20.45 -3.24
C ALA A 190 23.28 21.28 -2.02
N LYS A 191 22.57 22.38 -1.74
CA LYS A 191 22.81 23.22 -0.56
C LYS A 191 22.52 22.50 0.77
N GLU A 192 21.53 21.61 0.82
CA GLU A 192 21.23 20.82 2.02
C GLU A 192 22.23 19.68 2.25
N LEU A 193 22.99 19.30 1.23
CA LEU A 193 24.01 18.26 1.28
C LEU A 193 25.42 18.83 1.39
N GLU A 194 25.60 20.13 1.26
CA GLU A 194 26.89 20.79 1.30
C GLU A 194 27.61 20.56 2.64
N GLY A 195 28.84 20.08 2.57
CA GLY A 195 29.67 19.82 3.75
C GLY A 195 29.49 18.45 4.42
N TYR A 196 28.56 17.61 3.93
CA TYR A 196 28.34 16.27 4.47
C TYR A 196 29.10 15.18 3.70
N GLY A 197 29.66 14.22 4.43
CA GLY A 197 30.19 12.98 3.84
C GLY A 197 29.07 12.00 3.42
N PRO A 198 29.39 10.93 2.66
CA PRO A 198 28.39 10.00 2.14
C PRO A 198 27.47 9.39 3.19
N ASP A 199 28.00 8.98 4.33
CA ASP A 199 27.24 8.38 5.43
C ASP A 199 26.33 9.41 6.11
N GLU A 200 26.85 10.62 6.30
CA GLU A 200 26.08 11.74 6.86
C GLU A 200 24.96 12.19 5.93
N MET A 201 25.16 12.17 4.61
CA MET A 201 24.10 12.45 3.63
C MET A 201 22.94 11.48 3.77
N GLY A 202 23.22 10.19 3.92
CA GLY A 202 22.22 9.16 4.13
C GLY A 202 21.44 9.37 5.44
N GLN A 203 22.12 9.74 6.52
CA GLN A 203 21.47 10.05 7.79
C GLN A 203 20.61 11.32 7.68
N ARG A 204 21.13 12.38 7.08
CA ARG A 204 20.42 13.65 6.85
C ARG A 204 19.12 13.44 6.07
N PHE A 205 19.20 12.62 5.02
CA PHE A 205 18.03 12.26 4.24
C PHE A 205 16.97 11.55 5.10
N ARG A 206 17.36 10.55 5.90
CA ARG A 206 16.44 9.83 6.79
C ARG A 206 15.79 10.74 7.82
N ASP A 207 16.55 11.66 8.40
CA ASP A 207 16.06 12.59 9.41
C ASP A 207 15.03 13.57 8.82
N LEU A 208 15.31 14.10 7.63
CA LEU A 208 14.36 14.96 6.91
C LEU A 208 13.10 14.19 6.47
N SER A 209 13.25 12.98 5.99
CA SER A 209 12.10 12.12 5.62
C SER A 209 11.17 11.84 6.80
N ARG A 210 11.71 11.78 8.02
CA ARG A 210 10.93 11.58 9.24
C ARG A 210 10.30 12.86 9.79
N SER A 211 10.96 13.99 9.61
CA SER A 211 10.55 15.27 10.22
C SER A 211 9.70 16.15 9.31
N ALA A 212 9.91 16.08 7.99
CA ALA A 212 9.21 16.91 7.02
C ALA A 212 7.86 16.27 6.59
N ILE A 213 6.98 16.02 7.55
CA ILE A 213 5.67 15.44 7.28
C ILE A 213 4.73 16.54 6.77
N TYR A 214 4.00 16.25 5.70
CA TYR A 214 2.95 17.10 5.19
C TYR A 214 1.85 17.32 6.25
N ASN A 215 1.59 18.57 6.57
CA ASN A 215 0.59 18.93 7.57
C ASN A 215 -0.78 19.12 6.91
N TYR A 216 -1.51 18.04 6.74
CA TYR A 216 -2.86 18.02 6.20
C TYR A 216 -3.81 18.94 6.98
N ALA A 217 -3.78 18.89 8.30
CA ALA A 217 -4.69 19.68 9.14
C ALA A 217 -4.48 21.19 8.97
N GLN A 218 -3.22 21.63 8.88
CA GLN A 218 -2.90 23.03 8.60
C GLN A 218 -3.37 23.44 7.19
N HIS A 219 -3.18 22.60 6.19
CA HIS A 219 -3.61 22.89 4.83
C HIS A 219 -5.15 22.99 4.74
N VAL A 220 -5.88 22.09 5.41
CA VAL A 220 -7.33 22.16 5.53
C VAL A 220 -7.76 23.47 6.19
N ALA A 221 -7.14 23.85 7.29
CA ALA A 221 -7.46 25.10 8.00
C ALA A 221 -7.29 26.34 7.12
N ILE A 222 -6.23 26.39 6.31
CA ILE A 222 -6.00 27.46 5.30
C ILE A 222 -7.12 27.48 4.27
N GLY A 223 -7.42 26.33 3.67
CA GLY A 223 -8.48 26.22 2.64
C GLY A 223 -9.85 26.62 3.17
N GLU A 224 -10.25 26.15 4.33
CA GLU A 224 -11.51 26.50 4.99
C GLU A 224 -11.58 27.98 5.38
N SER A 225 -10.43 28.58 5.77
CA SER A 225 -10.36 30.02 6.02
C SER A 225 -10.60 30.84 4.76
N LEU A 226 -10.06 30.40 3.63
CA LEU A 226 -10.30 31.03 2.32
C LEU A 226 -11.75 30.88 1.89
N GLU A 227 -12.35 29.71 2.10
CA GLU A 227 -13.75 29.45 1.78
C GLU A 227 -14.69 30.37 2.57
N ARG A 228 -14.50 30.51 3.88
CA ARG A 228 -15.29 31.42 4.72
C ARG A 228 -15.18 32.89 4.28
N LYS A 229 -14.07 33.27 3.70
CA LYS A 229 -13.84 34.64 3.15
C LYS A 229 -14.35 34.79 1.73
N GLY A 230 -14.94 33.77 1.11
CA GLY A 230 -15.33 33.75 -0.29
C GLY A 230 -14.16 33.86 -1.29
N LYS A 231 -12.95 33.52 -0.85
CA LYS A 231 -11.70 33.61 -1.62
C LYS A 231 -11.09 32.28 -1.99
N LEU A 232 -11.79 31.15 -1.70
CA LEU A 232 -11.30 29.85 -2.13
C LEU A 232 -11.27 29.80 -3.66
N PRO A 233 -10.11 29.48 -4.28
CA PRO A 233 -10.02 29.33 -5.72
C PRO A 233 -10.97 28.25 -6.23
N GLY A 234 -11.55 28.46 -7.42
CA GLY A 234 -12.39 27.44 -8.07
C GLY A 234 -11.61 26.17 -8.41
N THR A 235 -10.30 26.32 -8.64
CA THR A 235 -9.35 25.23 -8.76
C THR A 235 -8.48 25.17 -7.53
N PHE A 236 -8.18 23.98 -7.06
CA PHE A 236 -7.34 23.75 -5.88
C PHE A 236 -5.90 24.23 -6.08
N MET A 237 -5.42 24.33 -7.30
CA MET A 237 -4.03 24.59 -7.68
C MET A 237 -3.39 25.80 -7.01
N ALA A 238 -4.19 26.79 -6.62
CA ALA A 238 -3.67 27.98 -5.97
C ALA A 238 -3.25 27.78 -4.50
N ILE A 239 -3.71 26.72 -3.85
CA ILE A 239 -3.41 26.42 -2.44
C ILE A 239 -2.72 25.07 -2.24
N ALA A 240 -2.73 24.22 -3.26
CA ALA A 240 -2.03 22.95 -3.22
C ALA A 240 -0.56 23.10 -3.60
N PRO A 241 0.34 22.31 -3.02
CA PRO A 241 1.76 22.34 -3.41
C PRO A 241 2.02 21.80 -4.82
N GLY A 242 1.02 21.39 -5.54
CA GLY A 242 1.03 20.86 -6.89
C GLY A 242 -0.08 19.83 -7.08
N SER A 243 -0.48 19.55 -8.31
CA SER A 243 -1.40 18.45 -8.59
C SER A 243 -0.66 17.12 -8.54
N HIS A 244 -1.35 16.11 -8.03
CA HIS A 244 -0.89 14.73 -8.02
C HIS A 244 -1.72 13.89 -8.97
N ALA A 245 -1.06 12.94 -9.62
CA ALA A 245 -1.75 11.81 -10.20
C ALA A 245 -2.36 10.98 -9.05
N GLU A 246 -3.65 10.76 -9.07
CA GLU A 246 -4.36 10.01 -8.02
C GLU A 246 -3.95 8.54 -8.00
N ASP A 247 -3.55 8.04 -9.15
CA ASP A 247 -3.12 6.68 -9.42
C ASP A 247 -1.60 6.45 -9.31
N VAL A 248 -0.83 7.49 -8.96
CA VAL A 248 0.63 7.40 -8.78
C VAL A 248 1.03 8.03 -7.46
N TRP A 249 1.53 7.21 -6.54
CA TRP A 249 2.06 7.67 -5.25
C TRP A 249 3.58 7.66 -5.29
N ASP A 250 4.17 8.82 -5.40
CA ASP A 250 5.62 9.04 -5.48
C ASP A 250 6.23 9.53 -4.16
N ASP A 251 5.42 9.69 -3.12
CA ASP A 251 5.76 10.32 -1.86
C ASP A 251 5.58 9.40 -0.63
N VAL A 252 5.45 8.09 -0.83
CA VAL A 252 5.30 7.10 0.26
C VAL A 252 6.58 7.02 1.10
N VAL A 253 6.46 7.25 2.41
CA VAL A 253 7.58 7.13 3.34
C VAL A 253 7.78 5.68 3.76
N ARG A 254 8.72 5.00 3.10
CA ARG A 254 9.02 3.58 3.29
C ARG A 254 9.44 3.20 4.70
N MET A 255 10.05 4.12 5.43
CA MET A 255 10.58 3.86 6.77
C MET A 255 9.52 3.92 7.87
N ARG A 256 8.30 4.36 7.55
CA ARG A 256 7.17 4.40 8.49
C ARG A 256 6.45 3.06 8.50
N THR A 257 7.01 2.11 9.23
CA THR A 257 6.51 0.74 9.41
C THR A 257 6.67 0.30 10.86
N LEU A 258 6.04 -0.79 11.26
CA LEU A 258 6.24 -1.41 12.58
C LEU A 258 7.66 -1.96 12.77
N ASN A 259 8.39 -2.26 11.69
CA ASN A 259 9.77 -2.75 11.79
C ASN A 259 10.72 -1.77 12.48
N THR A 260 10.49 -0.47 12.37
CA THR A 260 11.31 0.52 13.06
C THR A 260 11.25 0.31 14.58
N ASP A 261 10.07 0.04 15.11
CA ASP A 261 9.85 -0.26 16.54
C ASP A 261 10.39 -1.64 16.93
N GLN A 262 10.19 -2.66 16.06
CA GLN A 262 10.71 -4.02 16.28
C GLN A 262 12.25 -4.01 16.44
N VAL A 263 12.95 -3.37 15.52
CA VAL A 263 14.42 -3.27 15.56
C VAL A 263 14.90 -2.52 16.80
N GLN A 264 14.24 -1.41 17.18
CA GLN A 264 14.60 -0.65 18.38
C GLN A 264 14.43 -1.48 19.66
N LYS A 265 13.47 -2.41 19.68
CA LYS A 265 13.20 -3.31 20.81
C LYS A 265 13.95 -4.63 20.74
N GLY A 266 14.86 -4.79 19.77
CA GLY A 266 15.65 -6.03 19.59
C GLY A 266 14.81 -7.24 19.21
N ARG A 267 13.66 -7.04 18.57
CA ARG A 267 12.76 -8.09 18.10
C ARG A 267 12.99 -8.40 16.63
N GLU A 268 12.44 -9.52 16.18
CA GLU A 268 12.52 -9.92 14.78
C GLU A 268 11.76 -8.93 13.88
N ALA A 269 12.42 -8.46 12.81
CA ALA A 269 11.80 -7.59 11.82
C ALA A 269 11.00 -8.42 10.81
N HIS A 270 9.82 -7.95 10.45
CA HIS A 270 9.04 -8.55 9.37
C HIS A 270 9.78 -8.40 8.03
N VAL A 271 9.77 -9.45 7.22
CA VAL A 271 10.53 -9.49 5.95
C VAL A 271 10.10 -8.39 4.98
N CYS A 272 8.80 -8.11 4.89
CA CYS A 272 8.24 -7.12 3.97
C CYS A 272 7.11 -6.32 4.65
N PRO A 273 7.43 -5.31 5.50
CA PRO A 273 6.43 -4.55 6.22
C PRO A 273 5.71 -3.56 5.30
N LEU A 274 4.38 -3.53 5.38
CA LEU A 274 3.58 -2.58 4.62
C LEU A 274 3.72 -1.15 5.21
N PRO A 275 4.10 -0.13 4.42
CA PRO A 275 4.22 1.24 4.90
C PRO A 275 2.88 1.82 5.40
N PHE A 276 2.93 2.57 6.51
CA PHE A 276 1.73 3.18 7.10
C PHE A 276 1.02 4.12 6.12
N ASP A 277 1.75 4.84 5.29
CA ASP A 277 1.17 5.78 4.33
C ASP A 277 0.23 5.08 3.35
N ILE A 278 0.58 3.88 2.88
CA ILE A 278 -0.29 3.09 2.00
C ILE A 278 -1.56 2.72 2.74
N VAL A 279 -1.43 2.16 3.94
CA VAL A 279 -2.56 1.69 4.75
C VAL A 279 -3.49 2.83 5.14
N ASP A 280 -2.94 3.94 5.62
CA ASP A 280 -3.71 5.10 6.08
C ASP A 280 -4.54 5.72 4.95
N ARG A 281 -3.97 5.84 3.76
CA ARG A 281 -4.65 6.37 2.58
C ARG A 281 -5.85 5.51 2.20
N LEU A 282 -5.66 4.20 2.13
CA LEU A 282 -6.71 3.25 1.78
C LEU A 282 -7.84 3.24 2.82
N ILE A 283 -7.50 3.17 4.12
CA ILE A 283 -8.48 3.18 5.21
C ILE A 283 -9.30 4.49 5.21
N ASN A 284 -8.65 5.63 5.11
CA ASN A 284 -9.33 6.93 5.15
C ASN A 284 -10.23 7.15 3.94
N ARG A 285 -9.83 6.65 2.77
CA ARG A 285 -10.61 6.80 1.55
C ARG A 285 -11.80 5.85 1.50
N TYR A 286 -11.63 4.60 1.88
CA TYR A 286 -12.55 3.51 1.56
C TYR A 286 -13.29 2.95 2.77
N SER A 287 -13.21 3.59 3.94
CA SER A 287 -13.99 3.19 5.10
C SER A 287 -14.54 4.37 5.91
N ASN A 288 -15.67 4.14 6.58
CA ASN A 288 -16.21 5.05 7.59
C ASN A 288 -15.59 4.75 8.97
N LYS A 289 -15.71 5.70 9.91
CA LYS A 289 -15.33 5.47 11.31
C LYS A 289 -16.20 4.36 11.91
N GLY A 290 -15.60 3.52 12.78
CA GLY A 290 -16.27 2.39 13.42
C GLY A 290 -16.43 1.15 12.55
N GLU A 291 -16.15 1.22 11.25
CA GLU A 291 -16.21 0.08 10.32
C GLU A 291 -15.04 -0.90 10.53
N LEU A 292 -15.21 -2.14 10.10
CA LEU A 292 -14.22 -3.21 10.24
C LEU A 292 -13.32 -3.31 9.01
N VAL A 293 -12.03 -3.07 9.23
CA VAL A 293 -10.97 -3.26 8.23
C VAL A 293 -10.26 -4.59 8.54
N TYR A 294 -10.07 -5.41 7.51
CA TYR A 294 -9.52 -6.75 7.66
C TYR A 294 -8.32 -7.00 6.76
N ASP A 295 -7.31 -7.67 7.31
CA ASP A 295 -6.12 -8.14 6.60
C ASP A 295 -5.97 -9.66 6.76
N PRO A 296 -6.14 -10.45 5.68
CA PRO A 296 -5.96 -11.90 5.73
C PRO A 296 -4.50 -12.36 5.85
N PHE A 297 -3.51 -11.46 5.66
CA PHE A 297 -2.06 -11.70 5.77
C PHE A 297 -1.41 -10.63 6.64
N ALA A 298 -1.85 -10.55 7.91
CA ALA A 298 -1.66 -9.36 8.74
C ALA A 298 -0.22 -9.11 9.25
N GLY A 299 0.67 -10.11 9.18
CA GLY A 299 2.04 -10.00 9.67
C GLY A 299 2.10 -9.48 11.12
N LEU A 300 2.78 -8.35 11.32
CA LEU A 300 2.83 -7.65 12.61
C LEU A 300 1.55 -6.85 12.94
N MET A 301 0.42 -7.17 12.32
CA MET A 301 -0.87 -6.49 12.51
C MET A 301 -0.85 -5.01 12.08
N THR A 302 -0.08 -4.65 11.06
CA THR A 302 0.02 -3.26 10.59
C THR A 302 -1.35 -2.67 10.22
N VAL A 303 -2.15 -3.38 9.43
CA VAL A 303 -3.47 -2.90 8.98
C VAL A 303 -4.47 -2.80 10.14
N PRO A 304 -4.66 -3.82 11.01
CA PRO A 304 -5.48 -3.69 12.20
C PRO A 304 -5.06 -2.55 13.12
N TYR A 305 -3.76 -2.40 13.37
CA TYR A 305 -3.21 -1.32 14.20
C TYR A 305 -3.55 0.07 13.65
N ARG A 306 -3.30 0.29 12.35
CA ARG A 306 -3.61 1.57 11.71
C ARG A 306 -5.12 1.84 11.67
N ALA A 307 -5.93 0.80 11.46
CA ALA A 307 -7.39 0.93 11.50
C ALA A 307 -7.88 1.45 12.85
N ILE A 308 -7.39 0.89 13.96
CA ILE A 308 -7.75 1.32 15.31
C ILE A 308 -7.33 2.77 15.54
N LEU A 309 -6.11 3.14 15.22
CA LEU A 309 -5.62 4.52 15.36
C LEU A 309 -6.42 5.53 14.53
N LEU A 310 -6.99 5.11 13.42
CA LEU A 310 -7.82 5.94 12.55
C LEU A 310 -9.31 5.88 12.93
N GLY A 311 -9.67 5.29 14.08
CA GLY A 311 -11.04 5.22 14.59
C GLY A 311 -11.93 4.18 13.88
N ARG A 312 -11.32 3.12 13.32
CA ARG A 312 -12.00 1.95 12.77
C ARG A 312 -11.78 0.76 13.71
N ARG A 313 -12.47 -0.34 13.45
CA ARG A 313 -12.15 -1.64 14.05
C ARG A 313 -11.15 -2.34 13.15
N GLY A 314 -10.16 -2.99 13.72
CA GLY A 314 -9.15 -3.76 13.01
C GLY A 314 -9.33 -5.26 13.23
N GLY A 315 -9.15 -6.06 12.18
CA GLY A 315 -9.10 -7.51 12.25
C GLY A 315 -8.01 -8.03 11.33
N GLY A 316 -7.35 -9.11 11.72
CA GLY A 316 -6.30 -9.72 10.92
C GLY A 316 -6.18 -11.21 11.14
N SER A 317 -5.53 -11.89 10.21
CA SER A 317 -5.11 -13.28 10.32
C SER A 317 -3.62 -13.36 10.03
N GLU A 318 -2.90 -14.10 10.85
CA GLU A 318 -1.47 -14.33 10.69
C GLU A 318 -1.18 -15.81 10.97
N LEU A 319 -0.35 -16.42 10.14
CA LEU A 319 0.05 -17.82 10.25
C LEU A 319 1.25 -18.01 11.19
N SER A 320 2.20 -17.05 11.14
CA SER A 320 3.36 -17.05 12.01
C SER A 320 2.95 -16.74 13.44
N GLU A 321 3.17 -17.68 14.36
CA GLU A 321 2.85 -17.49 15.77
C GLU A 321 3.65 -16.35 16.40
N ASP A 322 4.89 -16.17 15.99
CA ASP A 322 5.77 -15.11 16.50
C ASP A 322 5.33 -13.73 16.01
N TYR A 323 5.04 -13.58 14.71
CA TYR A 323 4.48 -12.33 14.18
C TYR A 323 3.11 -12.02 14.79
N PHE A 324 2.28 -13.04 14.99
CA PHE A 324 0.98 -12.88 15.63
C PHE A 324 1.12 -12.34 17.06
N LYS A 325 1.97 -12.98 17.89
CA LYS A 325 2.23 -12.55 19.27
C LYS A 325 2.80 -11.14 19.36
N ASP A 326 3.76 -10.82 18.48
CA ASP A 326 4.34 -9.49 18.44
C ASP A 326 3.33 -8.45 17.93
N GLY A 327 2.51 -8.82 16.97
CA GLY A 327 1.45 -7.96 16.43
C GLY A 327 0.39 -7.61 17.47
N LEU A 328 -0.03 -8.55 18.33
CA LEU A 328 -0.99 -8.31 19.40
C LEU A 328 -0.54 -7.19 20.36
N ARG A 329 0.75 -7.07 20.61
CA ARG A 329 1.30 -6.02 21.49
C ARG A 329 1.12 -4.59 20.96
N TYR A 330 0.81 -4.43 19.68
CA TYR A 330 0.47 -3.14 19.09
C TYR A 330 -1.03 -2.84 19.14
N LEU A 331 -1.84 -3.84 19.42
CA LEU A 331 -3.30 -3.71 19.48
C LEU A 331 -3.82 -3.45 20.90
N ASP A 332 -3.00 -3.76 21.92
CA ASP A 332 -3.25 -3.45 23.34
C ASP A 332 -2.96 -1.96 23.63
#